data_b32cc32fe12df14b0693488e93d3fc27
#
_entry.id   b32cc32fe12df14b0693488e93d3fc27
#
_cell.length_a   1.000
_cell.length_b   1.000
_cell.length_c   1.000
_cell.angle_alpha   90.00
_cell.angle_beta   90.00
_cell.angle_gamma   90.00
#
_symmetry.space_group_name_H-M   'P 1'
#
loop_
_entity.id
_entity.type
_entity.pdbx_description
1 polymer ?
#
loop_
_entity_poly.entity_id
_entity_poly.type
_entity_poly.pdbx_seq_one_letter_code
_entity_poly.pdbx_strand_id
1 'polypeptide(L)'
;GLEEFQISIGNVDFFQSLIEESEIDDETEERLRELINNRNFFGADELLEEADAKPVSRKAFSALSEMVGGVEILEEAKKVAPSKKAMKAIWRLEKIYAILSVYKMEQYITFDLSMSGIYGYYTGIIFRGYTFGTGDAIVKGGRYDHLVEKFGKAEPAIGFAIVVDELMSALSRQKIQISSGEKSSLILYDKERLKDAIQLAMEFRGKDKNTQILQKASDKSLEFYVD
;
A
#
# COMPACT_ATOMS: atom_id res chain seq x y z
N GLY A 1 -4.45 -16.29 10.43
CA GLY A 1 -4.15 -14.96 9.95
C GLY A 1 -5.40 -14.08 9.93
N LEU A 2 -5.32 -12.91 9.34
CA LEU A 2 -6.49 -12.06 9.10
C LEU A 2 -7.42 -12.77 8.11
N GLU A 3 -8.71 -12.91 8.45
CA GLU A 3 -9.71 -13.58 7.62
C GLU A 3 -10.56 -12.55 6.84
N GLU A 4 -10.83 -11.42 7.48
CA GLU A 4 -11.61 -10.33 6.89
C GLU A 4 -10.66 -9.19 6.49
N PHE A 5 -10.35 -9.10 5.21
CA PHE A 5 -9.53 -8.01 4.66
C PHE A 5 -10.00 -7.62 3.26
N GLN A 6 -9.66 -6.42 2.86
CA GLN A 6 -9.98 -5.88 1.55
C GLN A 6 -8.82 -5.06 1.01
N ILE A 7 -8.54 -5.19 -0.27
CA ILE A 7 -7.53 -4.41 -0.97
C ILE A 7 -8.25 -3.42 -1.90
N SER A 8 -8.11 -2.15 -1.61
CA SER A 8 -8.61 -1.08 -2.46
C SER A 8 -7.51 -0.65 -3.43
N ILE A 9 -7.81 -0.67 -4.72
CA ILE A 9 -6.86 -0.37 -5.79
C ILE A 9 -7.31 0.87 -6.54
N GLY A 10 -6.37 1.80 -6.74
CA GLY A 10 -6.55 3.00 -7.54
C GLY A 10 -5.48 3.13 -8.62
N ASN A 11 -5.60 4.19 -9.39
CA ASN A 11 -4.59 4.54 -10.38
C ASN A 11 -4.39 6.05 -10.38
N VAL A 12 -3.18 6.50 -10.01
CA VAL A 12 -2.86 7.93 -9.90
C VAL A 12 -2.93 8.66 -11.25
N ASP A 13 -2.72 7.95 -12.37
CA ASP A 13 -2.84 8.55 -13.70
C ASP A 13 -4.28 8.94 -14.03
N PHE A 14 -5.28 8.24 -13.45
CA PHE A 14 -6.68 8.65 -13.60
C PHE A 14 -6.91 10.02 -12.96
N PHE A 15 -6.57 10.15 -11.68
CA PHE A 15 -6.70 11.41 -10.95
C PHE A 15 -5.87 12.53 -11.61
N GLN A 16 -4.61 12.25 -11.95
CA GLN A 16 -3.74 13.21 -12.61
C GLN A 16 -4.30 13.69 -13.96
N SER A 17 -4.98 12.82 -14.70
CA SER A 17 -5.60 13.21 -15.96
C SER A 17 -6.80 14.14 -15.76
N LEU A 18 -7.51 14.04 -14.63
CA LEU A 18 -8.57 15.00 -14.28
C LEU A 18 -7.98 16.39 -13.98
N ILE A 19 -6.86 16.42 -13.26
CA ILE A 19 -6.12 17.64 -12.98
C ILE A 19 -5.66 18.33 -14.28
N GLU A 20 -4.96 17.58 -15.15
CA GLU A 20 -4.46 18.10 -16.43
C GLU A 20 -5.55 18.69 -17.31
N GLU A 21 -6.73 18.08 -17.33
CA GLU A 21 -7.89 18.53 -18.11
C GLU A 21 -8.64 19.70 -17.44
N SER A 22 -8.46 19.94 -16.14
CA SER A 22 -9.14 21.01 -15.42
C SER A 22 -8.53 22.38 -15.68
N GLU A 23 -7.26 22.45 -16.09
CA GLU A 23 -6.48 23.66 -16.33
C GLU A 23 -6.39 24.60 -15.11
N ILE A 24 -6.43 24.02 -13.91
CA ILE A 24 -6.23 24.76 -12.65
C ILE A 24 -4.74 24.99 -12.38
N ASP A 25 -4.42 26.00 -11.56
CA ASP A 25 -3.05 26.27 -11.13
C ASP A 25 -2.56 25.31 -10.03
N ASP A 26 -1.26 25.33 -9.76
CA ASP A 26 -0.60 24.42 -8.81
C ASP A 26 -1.15 24.60 -7.38
N GLU A 27 -1.49 25.81 -6.95
CA GLU A 27 -2.03 26.08 -5.61
C GLU A 27 -3.42 25.46 -5.47
N THR A 28 -4.26 25.63 -6.47
CA THR A 28 -5.60 25.02 -6.53
C THR A 28 -5.50 23.50 -6.60
N GLU A 29 -4.54 22.94 -7.36
CA GLU A 29 -4.30 21.51 -7.42
C GLU A 29 -3.96 20.93 -6.03
N GLU A 30 -3.05 21.58 -5.28
CA GLU A 30 -2.64 21.11 -3.95
C GLU A 30 -3.83 21.07 -2.98
N ARG A 31 -4.62 22.16 -2.94
CA ARG A 31 -5.85 22.25 -2.13
C ARG A 31 -6.88 21.19 -2.54
N LEU A 32 -7.07 20.99 -3.85
CA LEU A 32 -7.99 19.98 -4.37
C LEU A 32 -7.60 18.58 -3.96
N ARG A 33 -6.31 18.25 -4.05
CA ARG A 33 -5.78 16.95 -3.58
C ARG A 33 -6.04 16.73 -2.09
N GLU A 34 -5.85 17.75 -1.28
CA GLU A 34 -6.12 17.69 0.15
C GLU A 34 -7.61 17.46 0.43
N LEU A 35 -8.51 18.18 -0.21
CA LEU A 35 -9.96 18.02 -0.07
C LEU A 35 -10.41 16.61 -0.47
N ILE A 36 -9.96 16.10 -1.60
CA ILE A 36 -10.31 14.74 -2.08
C ILE A 36 -9.74 13.66 -1.14
N ASN A 37 -8.50 13.81 -0.66
CA ASN A 37 -7.90 12.86 0.28
C ASN A 37 -8.67 12.81 1.62
N ASN A 38 -9.22 13.94 2.05
CA ASN A 38 -10.06 14.06 3.24
C ASN A 38 -11.54 13.71 2.98
N ARG A 39 -11.88 13.20 1.77
CA ARG A 39 -13.25 12.88 1.36
C ARG A 39 -14.20 14.08 1.37
N ASN A 40 -13.69 15.29 1.31
CA ASN A 40 -14.48 16.51 1.22
C ASN A 40 -14.77 16.86 -0.26
N PHE A 41 -15.64 16.06 -0.88
CA PHE A 41 -16.01 16.25 -2.29
C PHE A 41 -16.85 17.51 -2.53
N PHE A 42 -17.60 17.95 -1.52
CA PHE A 42 -18.35 19.19 -1.58
C PHE A 42 -17.38 20.41 -1.69
N GLY A 43 -16.43 20.51 -0.77
CA GLY A 43 -15.41 21.57 -0.83
C GLY A 43 -14.54 21.51 -2.09
N ALA A 44 -14.34 20.29 -2.64
CA ALA A 44 -13.64 20.12 -3.90
C ALA A 44 -14.44 20.72 -5.09
N ASP A 45 -15.76 20.53 -5.12
CA ASP A 45 -16.62 21.10 -6.17
C ASP A 45 -16.69 22.64 -6.07
N GLU A 46 -16.82 23.20 -4.85
CA GLU A 46 -16.76 24.65 -4.62
C GLU A 46 -15.42 25.25 -5.09
N LEU A 47 -14.30 24.61 -4.72
CA LEU A 47 -12.96 25.07 -5.14
C LEU A 47 -12.82 25.07 -6.67
N LEU A 48 -13.29 24.04 -7.35
CA LEU A 48 -13.25 23.94 -8.81
C LEU A 48 -14.18 24.93 -9.50
N GLU A 49 -15.28 25.32 -8.87
CA GLU A 49 -16.16 26.38 -9.33
C GLU A 49 -15.49 27.75 -9.22
N GLU A 50 -14.89 28.05 -8.08
CA GLU A 50 -14.15 29.30 -7.84
C GLU A 50 -12.96 29.47 -8.81
N ALA A 51 -12.30 28.36 -9.14
CA ALA A 51 -11.17 28.32 -10.07
C ALA A 51 -11.58 28.35 -11.56
N ASP A 52 -12.87 28.45 -11.87
CA ASP A 52 -13.41 28.39 -13.25
C ASP A 52 -12.94 27.13 -14.03
N ALA A 53 -12.80 25.99 -13.32
CA ALA A 53 -12.36 24.75 -13.94
C ALA A 53 -13.35 24.27 -15.01
N LYS A 54 -12.83 23.60 -16.03
CA LYS A 54 -13.64 23.11 -17.15
C LYS A 54 -14.82 22.25 -16.67
N PRO A 55 -16.04 22.42 -17.19
CA PRO A 55 -17.23 21.68 -16.76
C PRO A 55 -17.08 20.16 -16.84
N VAL A 56 -16.33 19.67 -17.84
CA VAL A 56 -16.03 18.22 -18.00
C VAL A 56 -15.23 17.69 -16.82
N SER A 57 -14.21 18.43 -16.37
CA SER A 57 -13.39 18.04 -15.23
C SER A 57 -14.17 18.14 -13.93
N ARG A 58 -14.92 19.22 -13.71
CA ARG A 58 -15.80 19.35 -12.54
C ARG A 58 -16.75 18.16 -12.42
N LYS A 59 -17.43 17.78 -13.50
CA LYS A 59 -18.32 16.60 -13.52
C LYS A 59 -17.57 15.33 -13.15
N ALA A 60 -16.35 15.14 -13.63
CA ALA A 60 -15.56 13.96 -13.33
C ALA A 60 -15.09 13.94 -11.86
N PHE A 61 -14.70 15.09 -11.30
CA PHE A 61 -14.34 15.20 -9.87
C PHE A 61 -15.54 14.96 -8.95
N SER A 62 -16.70 15.55 -9.26
CA SER A 62 -17.93 15.31 -8.49
C SER A 62 -18.31 13.83 -8.47
N ALA A 63 -18.10 13.12 -9.58
CA ALA A 63 -18.37 11.70 -9.68
C ALA A 63 -17.43 10.81 -8.85
N LEU A 64 -16.23 11.31 -8.45
CA LEU A 64 -15.27 10.53 -7.65
C LEU A 64 -15.84 10.05 -6.31
N SER A 65 -16.78 10.78 -5.74
CA SER A 65 -17.45 10.42 -4.48
C SER A 65 -18.16 9.06 -4.56
N GLU A 66 -18.65 8.68 -5.75
CA GLU A 66 -19.35 7.45 -6.05
C GLU A 66 -18.44 6.38 -6.68
N MET A 67 -17.19 6.72 -6.98
CA MET A 67 -16.25 5.81 -7.65
C MET A 67 -15.43 4.98 -6.68
N VAL A 68 -16.09 4.40 -5.68
CA VAL A 68 -15.53 3.43 -4.74
C VAL A 68 -16.44 2.21 -4.70
N GLY A 69 -15.93 1.03 -5.05
CA GLY A 69 -16.76 -0.18 -5.08
C GLY A 69 -16.10 -1.34 -5.81
N GLY A 70 -16.90 -2.26 -6.32
CA GLY A 70 -16.45 -3.41 -7.09
C GLY A 70 -16.01 -3.03 -8.51
N VAL A 71 -15.86 -4.03 -9.37
CA VAL A 71 -15.41 -3.84 -10.76
C VAL A 71 -16.37 -3.01 -11.60
N GLU A 72 -17.65 -2.98 -11.24
CA GLU A 72 -18.70 -2.23 -11.92
C GLU A 72 -18.43 -0.73 -11.98
N ILE A 73 -17.74 -0.16 -11.00
CA ILE A 73 -17.42 1.27 -11.00
C ILE A 73 -16.49 1.67 -12.16
N LEU A 74 -15.71 0.74 -12.71
CA LEU A 74 -14.81 1.01 -13.82
C LEU A 74 -15.61 1.36 -15.09
N GLU A 75 -16.78 0.76 -15.29
CA GLU A 75 -17.67 1.11 -16.39
C GLU A 75 -18.27 2.52 -16.22
N GLU A 76 -18.63 2.91 -15.00
CA GLU A 76 -19.10 4.26 -14.70
C GLU A 76 -17.97 5.29 -14.92
N ALA A 77 -16.75 4.96 -14.49
CA ALA A 77 -15.59 5.81 -14.71
C ALA A 77 -15.28 6.08 -16.18
N LYS A 78 -15.50 5.09 -17.06
CA LYS A 78 -15.33 5.28 -18.51
C LYS A 78 -16.25 6.35 -19.09
N LYS A 79 -17.47 6.51 -18.53
CA LYS A 79 -18.46 7.48 -19.01
C LYS A 79 -18.06 8.94 -18.73
N VAL A 80 -17.20 9.14 -17.73
CA VAL A 80 -16.74 10.46 -17.30
C VAL A 80 -15.25 10.70 -17.53
N ALA A 81 -14.54 9.69 -18.05
CA ALA A 81 -13.11 9.80 -18.36
C ALA A 81 -12.86 10.91 -19.39
N PRO A 82 -12.18 12.03 -19.04
CA PRO A 82 -12.08 13.20 -19.89
C PRO A 82 -11.04 13.04 -21.00
N SER A 83 -10.14 12.07 -20.88
CA SER A 83 -8.98 11.93 -21.77
C SER A 83 -8.61 10.47 -22.08
N LYS A 84 -7.77 10.31 -23.11
CA LYS A 84 -7.17 8.99 -23.41
C LYS A 84 -6.28 8.47 -22.27
N LYS A 85 -5.68 9.36 -21.49
CA LYS A 85 -4.85 9.00 -20.32
C LYS A 85 -5.74 8.40 -19.22
N ALA A 86 -6.86 9.06 -18.90
CA ALA A 86 -7.85 8.53 -17.97
C ALA A 86 -8.36 7.15 -18.40
N MET A 87 -8.72 6.99 -19.67
CA MET A 87 -9.18 5.73 -20.22
C MET A 87 -8.13 4.62 -20.11
N LYS A 88 -6.84 4.92 -20.38
CA LYS A 88 -5.75 3.95 -20.19
C LYS A 88 -5.58 3.52 -18.74
N ALA A 89 -5.77 4.45 -17.80
CA ALA A 89 -5.71 4.14 -16.38
C ALA A 89 -6.80 3.14 -15.98
N ILE A 90 -8.03 3.34 -16.45
CA ILE A 90 -9.15 2.41 -16.22
C ILE A 90 -8.86 1.03 -16.83
N TRP A 91 -8.44 0.98 -18.10
CA TRP A 91 -8.07 -0.31 -18.76
C TRP A 91 -6.96 -1.04 -18.01
N ARG A 92 -6.05 -0.32 -17.38
CA ARG A 92 -5.02 -0.95 -16.55
C ARG A 92 -5.60 -1.61 -15.31
N LEU A 93 -6.59 -0.98 -14.68
CA LEU A 93 -7.31 -1.56 -13.54
C LEU A 93 -8.09 -2.81 -13.93
N GLU A 94 -8.79 -2.77 -15.07
CA GLU A 94 -9.51 -3.94 -15.61
C GLU A 94 -8.57 -5.13 -15.87
N LYS A 95 -7.39 -4.88 -16.45
CA LYS A 95 -6.39 -5.93 -16.66
C LYS A 95 -5.90 -6.55 -15.36
N ILE A 96 -5.70 -5.72 -14.33
CA ILE A 96 -5.30 -6.21 -13.01
C ILE A 96 -6.41 -7.06 -12.41
N TYR A 97 -7.65 -6.59 -12.48
CA TYR A 97 -8.81 -7.36 -12.01
C TYR A 97 -8.90 -8.72 -12.72
N ALA A 98 -8.76 -8.75 -14.04
CA ALA A 98 -8.78 -10.00 -14.81
C ALA A 98 -7.69 -10.98 -14.35
N ILE A 99 -6.48 -10.49 -14.05
CA ILE A 99 -5.39 -11.33 -13.53
C ILE A 99 -5.72 -11.82 -12.12
N LEU A 100 -6.21 -10.95 -11.23
CA LEU A 100 -6.58 -11.32 -9.87
C LEU A 100 -7.72 -12.33 -9.83
N SER A 101 -8.66 -12.27 -10.78
CA SER A 101 -9.73 -13.25 -10.93
C SER A 101 -9.19 -14.65 -11.31
N VAL A 102 -8.12 -14.73 -12.12
CA VAL A 102 -7.43 -16.01 -12.37
C VAL A 102 -6.87 -16.60 -11.09
N TYR A 103 -6.39 -15.75 -10.16
CA TYR A 103 -5.93 -16.15 -8.83
C TYR A 103 -7.08 -16.37 -7.82
N LYS A 104 -8.35 -16.18 -8.21
CA LYS A 104 -9.54 -16.24 -7.35
C LYS A 104 -9.47 -15.29 -6.15
N MET A 105 -8.93 -14.09 -6.39
CA MET A 105 -8.75 -13.04 -5.38
C MET A 105 -9.73 -11.88 -5.56
N GLU A 106 -10.61 -11.93 -6.55
CA GLU A 106 -11.56 -10.85 -6.89
C GLU A 106 -12.45 -10.43 -5.73
N GLN A 107 -12.81 -11.37 -4.85
CA GLN A 107 -13.63 -11.12 -3.67
C GLN A 107 -12.99 -10.20 -2.63
N TYR A 108 -11.67 -10.04 -2.68
CA TYR A 108 -10.92 -9.19 -1.77
C TYR A 108 -10.62 -7.81 -2.37
N ILE A 109 -11.04 -7.57 -3.61
CA ILE A 109 -10.66 -6.38 -4.37
C ILE A 109 -11.81 -5.40 -4.47
N THR A 110 -11.51 -4.15 -4.14
CA THR A 110 -12.31 -2.97 -4.49
C THR A 110 -11.48 -1.98 -5.29
N PHE A 111 -12.15 -1.08 -5.96
CA PHE A 111 -11.52 0.04 -6.64
C PHE A 111 -11.87 1.35 -5.96
N ASP A 112 -10.94 2.29 -5.96
CA ASP A 112 -11.11 3.64 -5.46
C ASP A 112 -10.38 4.60 -6.41
N LEU A 113 -11.12 5.25 -7.28
CA LEU A 113 -10.56 6.18 -8.27
C LEU A 113 -10.27 7.57 -7.71
N SER A 114 -10.65 7.84 -6.47
CA SER A 114 -10.31 9.08 -5.78
C SER A 114 -8.90 9.07 -5.17
N MET A 115 -8.17 7.95 -5.24
CA MET A 115 -6.80 7.87 -4.75
C MET A 115 -5.86 8.75 -5.58
N SER A 116 -5.43 9.88 -5.02
CA SER A 116 -4.61 10.88 -5.70
C SER A 116 -3.10 10.67 -5.63
N GLY A 117 -2.63 9.72 -4.80
CA GLY A 117 -1.21 9.51 -4.56
C GLY A 117 -0.56 10.62 -3.72
N ILE A 118 -0.81 10.65 -2.41
CA ILE A 118 -0.35 11.68 -1.46
C ILE A 118 1.17 11.97 -1.58
N TYR A 119 1.98 10.97 -1.89
CA TYR A 119 3.44 11.10 -1.88
C TYR A 119 4.06 11.55 -3.20
N GLY A 120 3.30 11.86 -4.24
CA GLY A 120 3.80 12.42 -5.50
C GLY A 120 4.79 11.55 -6.30
N TYR A 121 5.34 10.48 -5.72
CA TYR A 121 6.29 9.58 -6.40
C TYR A 121 5.62 8.36 -7.06
N TYR A 122 4.35 8.09 -6.75
CA TYR A 122 3.63 6.99 -7.37
C TYR A 122 3.32 7.27 -8.84
N THR A 123 3.43 6.21 -9.66
CA THR A 123 3.13 6.22 -11.09
C THR A 123 2.18 5.05 -11.41
N GLY A 124 0.98 5.37 -11.87
CA GLY A 124 0.00 4.34 -12.21
C GLY A 124 -0.68 3.72 -10.98
N ILE A 125 -0.47 2.42 -10.72
CA ILE A 125 -1.21 1.70 -9.69
C ILE A 125 -0.79 2.07 -8.28
N ILE A 126 -1.80 2.33 -7.43
CA ILE A 126 -1.64 2.43 -5.98
C ILE A 126 -2.67 1.54 -5.29
N PHE A 127 -2.38 1.08 -4.09
CA PHE A 127 -3.29 0.23 -3.33
C PHE A 127 -3.16 0.42 -1.83
N ARG A 128 -4.27 0.12 -1.15
CA ARG A 128 -4.36 0.12 0.31
C ARG A 128 -5.05 -1.16 0.78
N GLY A 129 -4.50 -1.80 1.81
CA GLY A 129 -5.10 -2.96 2.45
C GLY A 129 -5.77 -2.57 3.76
N TYR A 130 -7.01 -2.97 3.91
CA TYR A 130 -7.82 -2.72 5.11
C TYR A 130 -8.23 -4.03 5.76
N THR A 131 -8.49 -3.99 7.05
CA THR A 131 -9.10 -5.09 7.79
C THR A 131 -10.01 -4.54 8.87
N PHE A 132 -10.86 -5.39 9.43
CA PHE A 132 -11.74 -5.01 10.51
C PHE A 132 -10.95 -4.59 11.76
N GLY A 133 -11.40 -3.53 12.42
CA GLY A 133 -10.85 -3.09 13.69
C GLY A 133 -9.68 -2.10 13.59
N THR A 134 -9.43 -1.51 12.41
CA THR A 134 -8.46 -0.42 12.24
C THR A 134 -9.15 0.88 11.85
N GLY A 135 -8.50 2.00 12.14
CA GLY A 135 -8.95 3.33 11.71
C GLY A 135 -8.39 3.73 10.34
N ASP A 136 -7.31 3.08 9.88
CA ASP A 136 -6.63 3.36 8.62
C ASP A 136 -6.14 2.03 7.98
N ALA A 137 -5.56 2.14 6.80
CA ALA A 137 -5.02 1.01 6.05
C ALA A 137 -3.81 0.39 6.78
N ILE A 138 -3.82 -0.93 6.90
CA ILE A 138 -2.68 -1.72 7.44
C ILE A 138 -1.57 -1.92 6.42
N VAL A 139 -1.88 -1.78 5.13
CA VAL A 139 -0.93 -1.86 4.02
C VAL A 139 -1.14 -0.68 3.09
N LYS A 140 -0.07 -0.03 2.69
CA LYS A 140 -0.08 1.07 1.71
C LYS A 140 1.04 0.85 0.71
N GLY A 141 0.72 0.87 -0.58
CA GLY A 141 1.71 0.61 -1.61
C GLY A 141 1.32 1.10 -2.99
N GLY A 142 2.23 0.91 -3.93
CA GLY A 142 1.99 1.29 -5.32
C GLY A 142 3.23 1.15 -6.19
N ARG A 143 3.05 1.48 -7.46
CA ARG A 143 4.11 1.54 -8.47
C ARG A 143 4.79 2.90 -8.45
N TYR A 144 6.10 2.92 -8.64
CA TYR A 144 6.90 4.13 -8.78
C TYR A 144 8.04 3.90 -9.78
N ASP A 145 8.03 4.66 -10.87
CA ASP A 145 8.96 4.44 -11.99
C ASP A 145 10.19 5.35 -11.92
N HIS A 146 10.10 6.46 -11.20
CA HIS A 146 11.15 7.50 -11.17
C HIS A 146 11.88 7.62 -9.83
N LEU A 147 11.40 6.97 -8.77
CA LEU A 147 12.00 7.12 -7.44
C LEU A 147 13.43 6.56 -7.40
N VAL A 148 13.64 5.39 -8.03
CA VAL A 148 14.93 4.69 -8.03
C VAL A 148 15.96 5.43 -8.88
N GLU A 149 15.55 6.22 -9.86
CA GLU A 149 16.41 7.04 -10.71
C GLU A 149 17.26 8.02 -9.88
N LYS A 150 16.72 8.53 -8.78
CA LYS A 150 17.44 9.40 -7.84
C LYS A 150 18.67 8.73 -7.20
N PHE A 151 18.74 7.41 -7.26
CA PHE A 151 19.83 6.60 -6.74
C PHE A 151 20.74 6.04 -7.85
N GLY A 152 20.59 6.53 -9.09
CA GLY A 152 21.50 6.30 -10.20
C GLY A 152 21.03 5.36 -11.31
N LYS A 153 19.85 4.73 -11.20
CA LYS A 153 19.31 3.86 -12.24
C LYS A 153 17.81 4.05 -12.41
N ALA A 154 17.38 4.39 -13.62
CA ALA A 154 15.96 4.47 -13.97
C ALA A 154 15.37 3.06 -14.13
N GLU A 155 14.67 2.58 -13.11
CA GLU A 155 14.00 1.27 -13.13
C GLU A 155 12.60 1.41 -12.53
N PRO A 156 11.57 0.87 -13.19
CA PRO A 156 10.24 0.80 -12.60
C PRO A 156 10.24 -0.14 -11.40
N ALA A 157 9.59 0.29 -10.34
CA ALA A 157 9.48 -0.49 -9.12
C ALA A 157 8.05 -0.49 -8.58
N ILE A 158 7.72 -1.49 -7.80
CA ILE A 158 6.50 -1.59 -7.02
C ILE A 158 6.86 -2.05 -5.62
N GLY A 159 6.21 -1.49 -4.62
CA GLY A 159 6.44 -1.88 -3.23
C GLY A 159 5.29 -1.48 -2.33
N PHE A 160 5.37 -1.93 -1.10
CA PHE A 160 4.40 -1.57 -0.08
C PHE A 160 5.05 -1.49 1.30
N ALA A 161 4.38 -0.77 2.19
CA ALA A 161 4.71 -0.71 3.60
C ALA A 161 3.56 -1.30 4.43
N ILE A 162 3.91 -1.98 5.51
CA ILE A 162 2.95 -2.41 6.53
C ILE A 162 2.98 -1.39 7.66
N VAL A 163 1.81 -0.88 8.04
CA VAL A 163 1.63 0.00 9.19
C VAL A 163 1.50 -0.88 10.43
N VAL A 164 2.61 -1.10 11.13
CA VAL A 164 2.70 -2.10 12.20
C VAL A 164 1.72 -1.81 13.33
N ASP A 165 1.56 -0.54 13.73
CA ASP A 165 0.65 -0.16 14.81
C ASP A 165 -0.82 -0.48 14.46
N GLU A 166 -1.23 -0.22 13.22
CA GLU A 166 -2.57 -0.58 12.74
C GLU A 166 -2.75 -2.10 12.67
N LEU A 167 -1.74 -2.83 12.18
CA LEU A 167 -1.76 -4.29 12.16
C LEU A 167 -1.88 -4.88 13.58
N MET A 168 -1.09 -4.40 14.53
CA MET A 168 -1.16 -4.85 15.92
C MET A 168 -2.51 -4.53 16.56
N SER A 169 -3.07 -3.36 16.27
CA SER A 169 -4.41 -2.96 16.70
C SER A 169 -5.48 -3.91 16.15
N ALA A 170 -5.40 -4.24 14.85
CA ALA A 170 -6.31 -5.20 14.20
C ALA A 170 -6.23 -6.59 14.86
N LEU A 171 -5.03 -7.13 15.01
CA LEU A 171 -4.82 -8.45 15.61
C LEU A 171 -5.37 -8.51 17.03
N SER A 172 -5.14 -7.47 17.84
CA SER A 172 -5.67 -7.37 19.20
C SER A 172 -7.19 -7.33 19.22
N ARG A 173 -7.83 -6.49 18.38
CA ARG A 173 -9.29 -6.36 18.32
C ARG A 173 -9.99 -7.60 17.79
N GLN A 174 -9.37 -8.28 16.82
CA GLN A 174 -9.85 -9.55 16.27
C GLN A 174 -9.52 -10.75 17.16
N LYS A 175 -8.82 -10.53 18.29
CA LYS A 175 -8.38 -11.56 19.24
C LYS A 175 -7.53 -12.66 18.58
N ILE A 176 -6.79 -12.29 17.54
CA ILE A 176 -5.87 -13.19 16.86
C ILE A 176 -4.60 -13.30 17.72
N GLN A 177 -4.37 -14.49 18.25
CA GLN A 177 -3.14 -14.74 18.99
C GLN A 177 -1.97 -14.86 18.00
N ILE A 178 -1.01 -13.95 18.16
CA ILE A 178 0.28 -14.13 17.52
C ILE A 178 0.96 -15.27 18.32
N SER A 179 1.09 -16.45 17.73
CA SER A 179 1.99 -17.43 18.32
C SER A 179 3.37 -16.76 18.33
N SER A 180 3.82 -16.36 19.50
CA SER A 180 5.25 -16.08 19.69
C SER A 180 5.93 -17.38 19.28
N GLY A 181 6.60 -17.34 18.13
CA GLY A 181 7.12 -18.54 17.47
C GLY A 181 7.81 -19.47 18.46
N GLU A 182 7.89 -20.76 18.11
CA GLU A 182 8.63 -21.74 18.89
C GLU A 182 9.88 -21.11 19.50
N LYS A 183 10.11 -21.38 20.78
CA LYS A 183 11.25 -20.82 21.52
C LYS A 183 12.48 -20.85 20.64
N SER A 184 13.04 -19.69 20.34
CA SER A 184 14.24 -19.61 19.53
C SER A 184 15.39 -20.29 20.27
N SER A 185 16.12 -21.13 19.58
CA SER A 185 17.36 -21.72 20.12
C SER A 185 18.47 -20.67 20.03
N LEU A 186 19.12 -20.38 21.15
CA LEU A 186 20.28 -19.51 21.18
C LEU A 186 21.56 -20.34 21.29
N ILE A 187 22.43 -20.22 20.32
CA ILE A 187 23.76 -20.85 20.35
C ILE A 187 24.76 -19.80 20.83
N LEU A 188 25.25 -19.96 22.05
CA LEU A 188 26.34 -19.15 22.58
C LEU A 188 27.69 -19.78 22.19
N TYR A 189 28.60 -18.96 21.69
CA TYR A 189 29.92 -19.44 21.29
C TYR A 189 31.05 -18.55 21.79
N ASP A 190 32.18 -19.16 22.09
CA ASP A 190 33.43 -18.45 22.35
C ASP A 190 34.10 -18.02 21.02
N LYS A 191 34.88 -16.97 21.05
CA LYS A 191 35.44 -16.31 19.84
C LYS A 191 36.10 -17.30 18.86
N GLU A 192 36.77 -18.31 19.34
CA GLU A 192 37.48 -19.33 18.56
C GLU A 192 36.52 -20.36 17.93
N ARG A 193 35.26 -20.46 18.42
CA ARG A 193 34.26 -21.47 18.02
C ARG A 193 33.20 -20.92 17.06
N LEU A 194 33.41 -19.77 16.43
CA LEU A 194 32.45 -19.16 15.50
C LEU A 194 32.06 -20.11 14.36
N LYS A 195 33.03 -20.84 13.78
CA LYS A 195 32.76 -21.76 12.67
C LYS A 195 31.83 -22.90 13.09
N ASP A 196 32.07 -23.48 14.26
CA ASP A 196 31.23 -24.56 14.80
C ASP A 196 29.81 -24.06 15.11
N ALA A 197 29.71 -22.86 15.66
CA ALA A 197 28.41 -22.22 15.96
C ALA A 197 27.60 -21.98 14.67
N ILE A 198 28.25 -21.52 13.60
CA ILE A 198 27.61 -21.33 12.30
C ILE A 198 27.10 -22.67 11.75
N GLN A 199 27.91 -23.72 11.78
CA GLN A 199 27.52 -25.04 11.28
C GLN A 199 26.32 -25.59 12.05
N LEU A 200 26.34 -25.50 13.38
CA LEU A 200 25.24 -25.94 14.23
C LEU A 200 23.96 -25.12 13.98
N ALA A 201 24.08 -23.81 13.80
CA ALA A 201 22.94 -22.97 13.46
C ALA A 201 22.33 -23.32 12.10
N MET A 202 23.16 -23.62 11.10
CA MET A 202 22.67 -24.06 9.77
C MET A 202 21.94 -25.39 9.88
N GLU A 203 22.44 -26.35 10.67
CA GLU A 203 21.74 -27.61 10.91
C GLU A 203 20.38 -27.42 11.59
N PHE A 204 20.29 -26.56 12.60
CA PHE A 204 19.04 -26.29 13.31
C PHE A 204 18.03 -25.55 12.42
N ARG A 205 18.47 -24.55 11.63
CA ARG A 205 17.63 -23.85 10.67
C ARG A 205 17.13 -24.76 9.55
N GLY A 206 17.94 -25.71 9.11
CA GLY A 206 17.53 -26.75 8.15
C GLY A 206 16.45 -27.71 8.68
N LYS A 207 16.19 -27.68 10.00
CA LYS A 207 15.11 -28.43 10.67
C LYS A 207 13.97 -27.51 11.11
N ASP A 208 13.80 -26.36 10.46
CA ASP A 208 12.79 -25.31 10.73
C ASP A 208 12.83 -24.72 12.17
N LYS A 209 13.97 -24.85 12.87
CA LYS A 209 14.14 -24.23 14.19
C LYS A 209 14.64 -22.81 14.05
N ASN A 210 13.89 -21.87 14.62
CA ASN A 210 14.36 -20.49 14.75
C ASN A 210 15.61 -20.47 15.63
N THR A 211 16.77 -20.12 15.06
CA THR A 211 18.07 -20.24 15.74
C THR A 211 18.89 -18.97 15.57
N GLN A 212 19.33 -18.43 16.69
CA GLN A 212 20.23 -17.30 16.76
C GLN A 212 21.61 -17.75 17.22
N ILE A 213 22.66 -17.04 16.81
CA ILE A 213 24.03 -17.24 17.30
C ILE A 213 24.50 -15.95 17.97
N LEU A 214 25.14 -16.06 19.12
CA LEU A 214 25.66 -14.92 19.86
C LEU A 214 27.04 -15.27 20.47
N GLN A 215 28.00 -14.41 20.24
CA GLN A 215 29.31 -14.54 20.88
C GLN A 215 29.18 -14.22 22.37
N LYS A 216 29.62 -15.16 23.20
CA LYS A 216 29.64 -14.98 24.65
C LYS A 216 30.64 -13.90 25.02
N ALA A 217 30.20 -12.92 25.81
CA ALA A 217 31.11 -11.96 26.44
C ALA A 217 31.85 -12.62 27.60
N SER A 218 33.15 -12.36 27.76
CA SER A 218 33.99 -13.00 28.76
C SER A 218 33.61 -12.66 30.21
N ASP A 219 32.90 -11.57 30.42
CA ASP A 219 32.48 -11.01 31.69
C ASP A 219 31.01 -11.35 32.07
N LYS A 220 30.31 -12.14 31.24
CA LYS A 220 28.89 -12.45 31.45
C LYS A 220 28.66 -13.93 31.75
N SER A 221 27.75 -14.21 32.71
CA SER A 221 27.29 -15.56 33.02
C SER A 221 26.31 -16.06 31.92
N LEU A 222 26.05 -17.36 31.90
CA LEU A 222 25.07 -17.94 30.95
C LEU A 222 23.64 -17.45 31.24
N GLU A 223 23.31 -17.17 32.50
CA GLU A 223 22.01 -16.66 32.91
C GLU A 223 21.68 -15.30 32.27
N PHE A 224 22.69 -14.46 32.06
CA PHE A 224 22.53 -13.16 31.37
C PHE A 224 21.94 -13.25 29.96
N TYR A 225 22.04 -14.41 29.31
CA TYR A 225 21.59 -14.61 27.92
C TYR A 225 20.24 -15.33 27.81
N VAL A 226 19.62 -15.70 28.94
CA VAL A 226 18.40 -16.52 28.97
C VAL A 226 17.17 -15.74 29.42
N ASP A 227 17.37 -14.57 30.06
CA ASP A 227 16.32 -13.62 30.42
C ASP A 227 16.04 -12.68 29.24
#